data_9fc11a32ea3cda3cf3fafb6d4e9ebc62
#
_entry.id   9fc11a32ea3cda3cf3fafb6d4e9ebc62
#
_cell.length_a   1.000
_cell.length_b   1.000
_cell.length_c   1.000
_cell.angle_alpha   90.00
_cell.angle_beta   90.00
_cell.angle_gamma   90.00
#
_symmetry.space_group_name_H-M   'P 1'
#
loop_
_entity.id
_entity.type
_entity.pdbx_description
1 polymer ?
#
loop_
_entity_poly.entity_id
_entity_poly.type
_entity_poly.pdbx_seq_one_letter_code
_entity_poly.pdbx_strand_id
1 'polypeptide(L)'
;MVSESGIYNQKFIDFGGFDKSSEAVLLHSTSLSRLYRISLHGRHFLFKTPVSDDSFSLAMLRREYEISAGCAHPNIVNVLAFCETSPVGAGILMEYIDGRTLDVFLAENPSAASRSKIFGEMLSAVAYLHQRGVIHNDLKPANLLVTNNGNTLKLIDFGLSDTDTHYIYHTLGCSPEYASPELRNRSEAIDVRSDIYSVGLMMRLIFQRRYSFISSRCTQADPSRRYSDIVALQNAWNRRNLVWKIAAGMLLLAVLSAAIVLLYMRQQRIQSETEASVQYIERMKRKVEAESMKADSTQNILDKVRTDAEFLRKERDQRLLEENERAAQCSLLSQKAVTYVEKAYRLSADSLSKVPYCDFGYNYVFNYSRLHDIYYRKEILPIADEQVRSHVKEVFSLKHYELFKVLTEKHAAMPSSWSDTSLSSEEKTYYEKLVMDGLPYKPYPGK
;
A
#
# COMPACT_ATOMS: atom_id res chain seq x y z
N MET A 1 1.61 38.95 -42.39
CA MET A 1 3.08 38.96 -42.19
C MET A 1 3.32 39.18 -40.70
N VAL A 2 3.50 38.12 -39.95
CA VAL A 2 4.12 38.14 -38.64
C VAL A 2 4.96 36.86 -38.59
N SER A 3 6.25 37.03 -38.59
CA SER A 3 7.25 35.97 -38.55
C SER A 3 7.35 35.43 -37.15
N GLU A 4 6.92 34.22 -36.91
CA GLU A 4 7.26 33.45 -35.73
C GLU A 4 8.55 32.65 -35.99
N SER A 5 9.67 33.28 -35.72
CA SER A 5 10.92 32.57 -35.46
C SER A 5 11.15 32.56 -33.96
N GLY A 6 10.44 31.69 -33.26
CA GLY A 6 10.78 31.29 -31.89
C GLY A 6 12.04 30.46 -31.93
N ILE A 7 13.18 31.13 -31.79
CA ILE A 7 14.50 30.50 -31.71
C ILE A 7 14.56 29.74 -30.38
N TYR A 8 14.28 28.44 -30.44
CA TYR A 8 14.80 27.53 -29.43
C TYR A 8 16.34 27.54 -29.57
N ASN A 9 16.97 28.21 -28.64
CA ASN A 9 18.41 28.15 -28.48
C ASN A 9 18.79 26.71 -28.07
N GLN A 10 18.90 25.80 -29.06
CA GLN A 10 19.47 24.50 -28.88
C GLN A 10 20.93 24.71 -28.47
N LYS A 11 21.19 24.56 -27.17
CA LYS A 11 22.55 24.36 -26.69
C LYS A 11 23.02 23.00 -27.22
N PHE A 12 23.58 22.97 -28.42
CA PHE A 12 24.51 21.92 -28.81
C PHE A 12 25.72 22.10 -27.92
N ILE A 13 25.74 21.39 -26.83
CA ILE A 13 26.89 21.34 -25.94
C ILE A 13 27.81 20.32 -26.62
N ASP A 14 28.83 20.81 -27.28
CA ASP A 14 29.99 20.01 -27.56
C ASP A 14 30.60 19.63 -26.21
N PHE A 15 30.17 18.45 -25.73
CA PHE A 15 30.75 17.87 -24.52
C PHE A 15 32.18 17.41 -24.93
N GLY A 16 33.13 18.34 -25.01
CA GLY A 16 34.56 18.07 -25.01
C GLY A 16 35.06 17.28 -23.81
N GLY A 17 34.15 16.52 -23.17
CA GLY A 17 34.33 15.77 -21.94
C GLY A 17 34.31 14.26 -22.09
N PHE A 18 34.17 13.70 -23.32
CA PHE A 18 34.47 12.30 -23.50
C PHE A 18 36.01 12.14 -23.56
N ASP A 19 36.61 12.03 -22.40
CA ASP A 19 38.01 11.63 -22.30
C ASP A 19 38.14 10.15 -22.72
N LYS A 20 39.30 9.77 -23.27
CA LYS A 20 39.63 8.37 -23.65
C LYS A 20 39.49 7.37 -22.48
N SER A 21 39.33 7.89 -21.24
CA SER A 21 39.08 7.13 -20.05
C SER A 21 37.57 6.90 -19.73
N SER A 22 36.66 7.46 -20.55
CA SER A 22 35.21 7.26 -20.35
C SER A 22 34.83 5.84 -20.71
N GLU A 23 34.58 5.01 -19.69
CA GLU A 23 34.15 3.63 -19.85
C GLU A 23 32.66 3.58 -20.22
N ALA A 24 32.39 3.07 -21.44
CA ALA A 24 31.02 2.84 -21.90
C ALA A 24 30.69 1.35 -21.76
N VAL A 25 29.73 1.05 -20.86
CA VAL A 25 29.24 -0.31 -20.62
C VAL A 25 27.89 -0.48 -21.30
N LEU A 26 27.75 -1.41 -22.22
CA LEU A 26 26.48 -1.74 -22.84
C LEU A 26 25.53 -2.35 -21.81
N LEU A 27 24.39 -1.70 -21.59
CA LEU A 27 23.35 -2.18 -20.68
C LEU A 27 22.27 -2.96 -21.41
N HIS A 28 21.83 -2.46 -22.55
CA HIS A 28 20.74 -3.04 -23.33
C HIS A 28 20.92 -2.79 -24.83
N SER A 29 20.44 -3.72 -25.64
CA SER A 29 20.42 -3.58 -27.10
C SER A 29 19.10 -4.09 -27.65
N THR A 30 18.43 -3.27 -28.44
CA THR A 30 17.24 -3.63 -29.21
C THR A 30 17.61 -3.73 -30.69
N SER A 31 16.64 -3.95 -31.57
CA SER A 31 16.84 -3.87 -33.02
C SER A 31 17.13 -2.45 -33.52
N LEU A 32 16.85 -1.42 -32.72
CA LEU A 32 16.89 -0.01 -33.11
C LEU A 32 17.96 0.80 -32.43
N SER A 33 18.16 0.54 -31.14
CA SER A 33 19.02 1.34 -30.29
C SER A 33 19.84 0.49 -29.33
N ARG A 34 20.99 1.03 -28.96
CA ARG A 34 21.85 0.51 -27.90
C ARG A 34 21.86 1.51 -26.75
N LEU A 35 21.76 1.04 -25.52
CA LEU A 35 21.81 1.83 -24.33
C LEU A 35 23.08 1.52 -23.55
N TYR A 36 23.89 2.53 -23.32
CA TYR A 36 25.13 2.42 -22.56
C TYR A 36 25.06 3.18 -21.28
N ARG A 37 25.73 2.68 -20.25
CA ARG A 37 26.10 3.44 -19.08
C ARG A 37 27.47 4.06 -19.34
N ILE A 38 27.56 5.37 -19.22
CA ILE A 38 28.79 6.12 -19.37
C ILE A 38 29.15 6.76 -18.03
N SER A 39 30.41 6.68 -17.66
CA SER A 39 30.94 7.35 -16.46
C SER A 39 31.69 8.61 -16.87
N LEU A 40 31.18 9.78 -16.44
CA LEU A 40 31.79 11.07 -16.67
C LEU A 40 32.03 11.76 -15.33
N HIS A 41 33.29 12.14 -15.04
CA HIS A 41 33.67 12.80 -13.79
C HIS A 41 33.13 12.12 -12.51
N GLY A 42 33.16 10.79 -12.47
CA GLY A 42 32.69 9.99 -11.35
C GLY A 42 31.17 9.89 -11.21
N ARG A 43 30.40 10.40 -12.18
CA ARG A 43 28.94 10.26 -12.24
C ARG A 43 28.55 9.35 -13.40
N HIS A 44 27.48 8.59 -13.19
CA HIS A 44 26.90 7.74 -14.22
C HIS A 44 25.82 8.47 -15.01
N PHE A 45 25.83 8.25 -16.31
CA PHE A 45 24.83 8.73 -17.27
C PHE A 45 24.39 7.57 -18.17
N LEU A 46 23.20 7.70 -18.74
CA LEU A 46 22.76 6.85 -19.83
C LEU A 46 23.05 7.52 -21.18
N PHE A 47 23.46 6.71 -22.13
CA PHE A 47 23.71 7.15 -23.48
C PHE A 47 23.04 6.20 -24.48
N LYS A 48 22.08 6.73 -25.24
CA LYS A 48 21.31 5.98 -26.23
C LYS A 48 21.85 6.29 -27.62
N THR A 49 22.28 5.24 -28.35
CA THR A 49 22.73 5.35 -29.72
C THR A 49 21.87 4.50 -30.64
N PRO A 50 21.79 4.79 -31.93
CA PRO A 50 21.15 3.89 -32.89
C PRO A 50 21.98 2.63 -33.07
N VAL A 51 21.39 1.55 -33.56
CA VAL A 51 22.15 0.32 -33.94
C VAL A 51 22.92 0.52 -35.26
N SER A 52 22.35 1.31 -36.17
CA SER A 52 22.93 1.66 -37.45
C SER A 52 23.17 3.17 -37.54
N ASP A 53 24.33 3.57 -38.06
CA ASP A 53 24.69 4.99 -38.23
C ASP A 53 24.14 5.57 -39.57
N ASP A 54 23.10 4.94 -40.13
CA ASP A 54 22.43 5.47 -41.31
C ASP A 54 21.67 6.77 -41.01
N SER A 55 21.44 7.57 -42.04
CA SER A 55 20.82 8.88 -41.93
C SER A 55 19.38 8.81 -41.36
N PHE A 56 18.67 7.72 -41.60
CA PHE A 56 17.32 7.52 -41.10
C PHE A 56 17.33 7.25 -39.60
N SER A 57 18.17 6.32 -39.14
CA SER A 57 18.30 6.00 -37.70
C SER A 57 18.77 7.20 -36.88
N LEU A 58 19.70 7.99 -37.42
CA LEU A 58 20.16 9.23 -36.80
C LEU A 58 19.06 10.31 -36.77
N ALA A 59 18.28 10.47 -37.83
CA ALA A 59 17.16 11.41 -37.88
C ALA A 59 16.10 11.07 -36.86
N MET A 60 15.79 9.78 -36.69
CA MET A 60 14.88 9.28 -35.69
C MET A 60 15.35 9.59 -34.25
N LEU A 61 16.63 9.34 -33.98
CA LEU A 61 17.22 9.62 -32.69
C LEU A 61 17.24 11.12 -32.38
N ARG A 62 17.51 11.97 -33.36
CA ARG A 62 17.40 13.43 -33.22
C ARG A 62 15.98 13.88 -32.92
N ARG A 63 15.01 13.30 -33.61
CA ARG A 63 13.61 13.59 -33.36
C ARG A 63 13.19 13.22 -31.90
N GLU A 64 13.61 12.03 -31.46
CA GLU A 64 13.42 11.62 -30.06
C GLU A 64 14.05 12.64 -29.08
N TYR A 65 15.27 13.10 -29.38
CA TYR A 65 15.93 14.13 -28.59
C TYR A 65 15.12 15.44 -28.57
N GLU A 66 14.69 15.93 -29.72
CA GLU A 66 13.93 17.19 -29.83
C GLU A 66 12.64 17.15 -28.98
N ILE A 67 11.93 16.02 -28.99
CA ILE A 67 10.73 15.83 -28.17
C ILE A 67 11.08 15.78 -26.70
N SER A 68 12.08 14.99 -26.34
CA SER A 68 12.41 14.70 -24.94
C SER A 68 13.18 15.83 -24.24
N ALA A 69 14.04 16.56 -24.96
CA ALA A 69 14.84 17.66 -24.40
C ALA A 69 13.98 18.83 -23.90
N GLY A 70 12.77 18.99 -24.47
CA GLY A 70 11.80 19.97 -23.98
C GLY A 70 11.02 19.52 -22.73
N CYS A 71 11.19 18.29 -22.27
CA CYS A 71 10.40 17.72 -21.17
C CYS A 71 11.15 17.83 -19.84
N ALA A 72 10.71 18.76 -18.98
CA ALA A 72 11.21 18.91 -17.61
C ALA A 72 10.12 18.53 -16.60
N HIS A 73 10.12 17.29 -16.12
CA HIS A 73 9.14 16.78 -15.16
C HIS A 73 9.81 15.75 -14.23
N PRO A 74 9.50 15.74 -12.93
CA PRO A 74 10.14 14.85 -11.95
C PRO A 74 9.97 13.37 -12.28
N ASN A 75 8.90 12.99 -12.96
CA ASN A 75 8.57 11.61 -13.34
C ASN A 75 8.87 11.29 -14.81
N ILE A 76 9.66 12.10 -15.47
CA ILE A 76 10.17 11.88 -16.82
C ILE A 76 11.70 11.87 -16.74
N VAL A 77 12.35 11.04 -17.55
CA VAL A 77 13.81 11.01 -17.66
C VAL A 77 14.33 12.36 -18.13
N ASN A 78 15.35 12.87 -17.46
CA ASN A 78 15.97 14.14 -17.85
C ASN A 78 16.97 13.89 -18.98
N VAL A 79 16.68 14.45 -20.13
CA VAL A 79 17.59 14.44 -21.29
C VAL A 79 18.48 15.65 -21.21
N LEU A 80 19.80 15.42 -21.29
CA LEU A 80 20.83 16.43 -21.05
C LEU A 80 21.35 17.06 -22.33
N ALA A 81 21.68 16.22 -23.32
CA ALA A 81 22.27 16.68 -24.58
C ALA A 81 22.09 15.64 -25.71
N PHE A 82 22.17 16.11 -26.93
CA PHE A 82 22.49 15.29 -28.09
C PHE A 82 23.98 15.46 -28.41
N CYS A 83 24.72 14.36 -28.48
CA CYS A 83 26.14 14.34 -28.78
C CYS A 83 26.33 13.79 -30.21
N GLU A 84 26.94 14.59 -31.06
CA GLU A 84 27.24 14.17 -32.43
C GLU A 84 28.38 13.14 -32.47
N THR A 85 29.28 13.21 -31.51
CA THR A 85 30.43 12.33 -31.38
C THR A 85 30.58 11.82 -29.97
N SER A 86 30.79 10.52 -29.85
CA SER A 86 31.15 9.84 -28.60
C SER A 86 31.96 8.59 -28.91
N PRO A 87 32.53 7.91 -27.89
CA PRO A 87 33.24 6.64 -28.11
C PRO A 87 32.37 5.53 -28.75
N VAL A 88 31.04 5.68 -28.69
CA VAL A 88 30.07 4.69 -29.19
C VAL A 88 29.16 5.23 -30.30
N GLY A 89 29.52 6.36 -30.93
CA GLY A 89 28.78 7.01 -32.02
C GLY A 89 27.94 8.20 -31.54
N ALA A 90 27.09 8.74 -32.42
CA ALA A 90 26.16 9.80 -32.10
C ALA A 90 25.04 9.30 -31.16
N GLY A 91 24.57 10.15 -30.25
CA GLY A 91 23.56 9.67 -29.28
C GLY A 91 22.97 10.73 -28.36
N ILE A 92 22.01 10.30 -27.59
CA ILE A 92 21.35 11.08 -26.57
C ILE A 92 21.94 10.78 -25.19
N LEU A 93 22.44 11.81 -24.53
CA LEU A 93 22.91 11.75 -23.15
C LEU A 93 21.75 12.09 -22.20
N MET A 94 21.51 11.25 -21.21
CA MET A 94 20.43 11.42 -20.23
C MET A 94 20.86 11.01 -18.83
N GLU A 95 20.07 11.39 -17.84
CA GLU A 95 20.29 11.00 -16.45
C GLU A 95 20.33 9.47 -16.28
N TYR A 96 21.25 9.00 -15.45
CA TYR A 96 21.25 7.60 -15.03
C TYR A 96 20.21 7.40 -13.90
N ILE A 97 19.32 6.46 -14.12
CA ILE A 97 18.29 6.11 -13.14
C ILE A 97 18.69 4.78 -12.50
N ASP A 98 19.07 4.85 -11.22
CA ASP A 98 19.22 3.65 -10.40
C ASP A 98 17.83 3.14 -10.00
N GLY A 99 17.35 2.16 -10.73
CA GLY A 99 15.99 1.68 -10.58
C GLY A 99 15.77 0.35 -11.31
N ARG A 100 14.54 -0.12 -11.20
CA ARG A 100 14.05 -1.33 -11.86
C ARG A 100 12.77 -1.04 -12.61
N THR A 101 12.47 -1.86 -13.61
CA THR A 101 11.24 -1.72 -14.41
C THR A 101 9.98 -1.97 -13.56
N LEU A 102 8.86 -1.45 -14.02
CA LEU A 102 7.59 -1.55 -13.29
C LEU A 102 7.17 -3.00 -13.02
N ASP A 103 7.40 -3.92 -13.93
CA ASP A 103 7.09 -5.35 -13.76
C ASP A 103 7.95 -5.98 -12.66
N VAL A 104 9.25 -5.68 -12.61
CA VAL A 104 10.15 -6.13 -11.54
C VAL A 104 9.70 -5.54 -10.19
N PHE A 105 9.40 -4.25 -10.16
CA PHE A 105 8.88 -3.61 -8.94
C PHE A 105 7.57 -4.26 -8.46
N LEU A 106 6.65 -4.59 -9.37
CA LEU A 106 5.38 -5.22 -9.00
C LEU A 106 5.56 -6.68 -8.53
N ALA A 107 6.58 -7.38 -9.05
CA ALA A 107 6.92 -8.73 -8.60
C ALA A 107 7.40 -8.76 -7.14
N GLU A 108 7.95 -7.66 -6.61
CA GLU A 108 8.30 -7.50 -5.20
C GLU A 108 7.08 -7.32 -4.26
N ASN A 109 5.87 -7.33 -4.82
CA ASN A 109 4.62 -7.14 -4.11
C ASN A 109 4.56 -5.87 -3.25
N PRO A 110 4.71 -4.68 -3.85
CA PRO A 110 4.71 -3.42 -3.14
C PRO A 110 3.36 -3.12 -2.47
N SER A 111 3.40 -2.29 -1.44
CA SER A 111 2.20 -1.88 -0.70
C SER A 111 1.17 -1.17 -1.61
N ALA A 112 -0.10 -1.19 -1.21
CA ALA A 112 -1.15 -0.47 -1.92
C ALA A 112 -0.87 1.05 -2.03
N ALA A 113 -0.22 1.62 -1.02
CA ALA A 113 0.21 3.02 -1.03
C ALA A 113 1.30 3.27 -2.08
N SER A 114 2.32 2.38 -2.17
CA SER A 114 3.37 2.46 -3.17
C SER A 114 2.82 2.31 -4.58
N ARG A 115 1.91 1.34 -4.81
CA ARG A 115 1.21 1.17 -6.09
C ARG A 115 0.43 2.43 -6.49
N SER A 116 -0.27 3.05 -5.54
CA SER A 116 -1.04 4.28 -5.80
C SER A 116 -0.13 5.48 -6.08
N LYS A 117 1.01 5.59 -5.38
CA LYS A 117 2.02 6.61 -5.64
C LYS A 117 2.53 6.49 -7.07
N ILE A 118 3.05 5.31 -7.44
CA ILE A 118 3.60 5.04 -8.78
C ILE A 118 2.57 5.33 -9.89
N PHE A 119 1.33 4.89 -9.70
CA PHE A 119 0.28 5.15 -10.68
C PHE A 119 -0.05 6.65 -10.79
N GLY A 120 -0.11 7.37 -9.69
CA GLY A 120 -0.31 8.83 -9.68
C GLY A 120 0.83 9.58 -10.37
N GLU A 121 2.07 9.17 -10.16
CA GLU A 121 3.27 9.71 -10.79
C GLU A 121 3.26 9.44 -12.32
N MET A 122 2.83 8.25 -12.74
CA MET A 122 2.65 7.92 -14.16
C MET A 122 1.59 8.82 -14.80
N LEU A 123 0.43 9.00 -14.15
CA LEU A 123 -0.61 9.90 -14.67
C LEU A 123 -0.10 11.33 -14.78
N SER A 124 0.70 11.80 -13.81
CA SER A 124 1.31 13.14 -13.84
C SER A 124 2.26 13.31 -15.02
N ALA A 125 3.12 12.31 -15.28
CA ALA A 125 4.04 12.32 -16.41
C ALA A 125 3.29 12.37 -17.76
N VAL A 126 2.29 11.50 -17.93
CA VAL A 126 1.49 11.46 -19.17
C VAL A 126 0.67 12.74 -19.34
N ALA A 127 0.09 13.28 -18.27
CA ALA A 127 -0.62 14.57 -18.33
C ALA A 127 0.29 15.71 -18.79
N TYR A 128 1.52 15.75 -18.30
CA TYR A 128 2.51 16.74 -18.70
C TYR A 128 2.85 16.63 -20.18
N LEU A 129 3.02 15.40 -20.71
CA LEU A 129 3.27 15.18 -22.14
C LEU A 129 2.08 15.66 -22.99
N HIS A 130 0.87 15.24 -22.63
CA HIS A 130 -0.34 15.61 -23.37
C HIS A 130 -0.58 17.13 -23.39
N GLN A 131 -0.28 17.85 -22.31
CA GLN A 131 -0.34 19.31 -22.26
C GLN A 131 0.62 19.99 -23.25
N ARG A 132 1.68 19.30 -23.64
CA ARG A 132 2.68 19.74 -24.63
C ARG A 132 2.40 19.23 -26.04
N GLY A 133 1.27 18.56 -26.23
CA GLY A 133 0.91 17.96 -27.53
C GLY A 133 1.70 16.70 -27.85
N VAL A 134 2.41 16.11 -26.88
CA VAL A 134 3.21 14.90 -27.09
C VAL A 134 2.36 13.69 -26.68
N ILE A 135 2.21 12.73 -27.60
CA ILE A 135 1.59 11.42 -27.37
C ILE A 135 2.72 10.41 -27.26
N HIS A 136 2.74 9.61 -26.21
CA HIS A 136 3.88 8.70 -25.96
C HIS A 136 3.87 7.47 -26.87
N ASN A 137 2.71 6.89 -27.13
CA ASN A 137 2.44 5.74 -28.01
C ASN A 137 3.10 4.39 -27.63
N ASP A 138 4.05 4.34 -26.70
CA ASP A 138 4.72 3.11 -26.26
C ASP A 138 4.76 2.99 -24.72
N LEU A 139 3.64 3.29 -24.06
CA LEU A 139 3.53 3.11 -22.61
C LEU A 139 3.43 1.61 -22.27
N LYS A 140 4.49 1.09 -21.67
CA LYS A 140 4.63 -0.31 -21.24
C LYS A 140 5.46 -0.41 -19.97
N PRO A 141 5.43 -1.53 -19.23
CA PRO A 141 6.20 -1.68 -17.99
C PRO A 141 7.71 -1.45 -18.16
N ALA A 142 8.28 -1.86 -19.29
CA ALA A 142 9.70 -1.69 -19.58
C ALA A 142 10.12 -0.22 -19.71
N ASN A 143 9.19 0.69 -20.09
CA ASN A 143 9.45 2.12 -20.24
C ASN A 143 9.12 2.91 -18.95
N LEU A 144 8.80 2.22 -17.85
CA LEU A 144 8.49 2.78 -16.55
C LEU A 144 9.49 2.25 -15.53
N LEU A 145 10.48 3.08 -15.16
CA LEU A 145 11.45 2.74 -14.13
C LEU A 145 10.96 3.22 -12.76
N VAL A 146 11.18 2.41 -11.76
CA VAL A 146 10.96 2.77 -10.35
C VAL A 146 12.31 2.83 -9.66
N THR A 147 12.66 4.01 -9.14
CA THR A 147 13.95 4.22 -8.48
C THR A 147 14.10 3.36 -7.24
N ASN A 148 15.31 2.85 -6.99
CA ASN A 148 15.61 2.07 -5.80
C ASN A 148 15.55 2.92 -4.52
N ASN A 149 15.83 4.21 -4.63
CA ASN A 149 15.68 5.15 -3.53
C ASN A 149 14.35 5.92 -3.67
N GLY A 150 13.47 5.75 -2.70
CA GLY A 150 12.19 6.47 -2.59
C GLY A 150 11.06 5.93 -3.47
N ASN A 151 11.27 4.88 -4.26
CA ASN A 151 10.29 4.30 -5.18
C ASN A 151 9.55 5.41 -5.97
N THR A 152 10.30 6.20 -6.73
CA THR A 152 9.76 7.25 -7.62
C THR A 152 9.72 6.73 -9.04
N LEU A 153 8.60 6.93 -9.73
CA LEU A 153 8.48 6.54 -11.13
C LEU A 153 9.23 7.53 -12.03
N LYS A 154 9.90 6.99 -13.03
CA LYS A 154 10.49 7.70 -14.14
C LYS A 154 10.03 7.08 -15.47
N LEU A 155 9.36 7.86 -16.30
CA LEU A 155 9.01 7.50 -17.65
C LEU A 155 10.22 7.72 -18.55
N ILE A 156 10.57 6.69 -19.29
CA ILE A 156 11.72 6.68 -20.19
C ILE A 156 11.27 6.36 -21.61
N ASP A 157 12.11 6.65 -22.57
CA ASP A 157 11.97 6.29 -23.98
C ASP A 157 10.83 6.99 -24.73
N PHE A 158 11.23 7.92 -25.60
CA PHE A 158 10.33 8.73 -26.44
C PHE A 158 10.42 8.35 -27.93
N GLY A 159 11.02 7.21 -28.23
CA GLY A 159 11.33 6.81 -29.62
C GLY A 159 10.12 6.68 -30.55
N LEU A 160 8.91 6.59 -29.98
CA LEU A 160 7.65 6.47 -30.72
C LEU A 160 6.69 7.64 -30.47
N SER A 161 7.16 8.70 -29.82
CA SER A 161 6.37 9.82 -29.39
C SER A 161 6.19 10.86 -30.50
N ASP A 162 5.41 10.57 -31.52
CA ASP A 162 4.99 11.59 -32.51
C ASP A 162 3.74 11.19 -33.31
N THR A 163 3.01 12.19 -33.80
CA THR A 163 1.84 12.01 -34.68
C THR A 163 2.20 11.49 -36.08
N ASP A 164 3.44 11.69 -36.54
CA ASP A 164 3.92 11.21 -37.85
C ASP A 164 4.43 9.76 -37.84
N THR A 165 4.30 9.05 -36.74
CA THR A 165 4.77 7.68 -36.52
C THR A 165 4.07 6.61 -37.35
N HIS A 166 3.13 6.95 -38.19
CA HIS A 166 2.47 6.02 -39.12
C HIS A 166 3.45 5.14 -39.93
N TYR A 167 4.62 5.64 -40.22
CA TYR A 167 5.63 4.91 -41.02
C TYR A 167 6.53 4.00 -40.15
N ILE A 168 6.72 4.36 -38.90
CA ILE A 168 7.72 3.74 -38.01
C ILE A 168 7.20 2.45 -37.39
N TYR A 169 5.91 2.40 -37.06
CA TYR A 169 5.27 1.19 -36.53
C TYR A 169 5.39 -0.04 -37.45
N HIS A 170 5.59 0.17 -38.72
CA HIS A 170 5.73 -0.94 -39.67
C HIS A 170 7.06 -1.67 -39.58
N THR A 171 8.10 -0.95 -39.17
CA THR A 171 9.48 -1.46 -39.32
C THR A 171 10.06 -1.88 -37.96
N LEU A 172 9.54 -1.42 -36.85
CA LEU A 172 10.32 -1.33 -35.60
C LEU A 172 9.75 -2.02 -34.36
N GLY A 173 8.64 -2.77 -34.48
CA GLY A 173 8.22 -3.67 -33.38
C GLY A 173 7.82 -2.96 -32.09
N CYS A 174 6.67 -2.28 -32.09
CA CYS A 174 5.99 -1.93 -30.83
C CYS A 174 5.60 -3.21 -30.08
N SER A 175 5.50 -3.13 -28.76
CA SER A 175 4.98 -4.21 -27.93
C SER A 175 3.48 -4.34 -28.16
N PRO A 176 2.97 -5.34 -28.92
CA PRO A 176 1.57 -5.39 -29.37
C PRO A 176 0.59 -5.49 -28.19
N GLU A 177 1.09 -5.94 -27.05
CA GLU A 177 0.29 -6.17 -25.84
C GLU A 177 -0.27 -4.90 -25.22
N TYR A 178 0.49 -3.78 -25.31
CA TYR A 178 0.15 -2.50 -24.68
C TYR A 178 -0.35 -1.46 -25.69
N ALA A 179 -0.16 -1.69 -26.99
CA ALA A 179 -0.60 -0.81 -28.03
C ALA A 179 -2.13 -0.80 -28.17
N SER A 180 -2.70 0.38 -28.40
CA SER A 180 -4.13 0.53 -28.64
C SER A 180 -4.55 -0.11 -29.97
N PRO A 181 -5.83 -0.49 -30.16
CA PRO A 181 -6.31 -1.08 -31.40
C PRO A 181 -6.07 -0.20 -32.63
N GLU A 182 -6.27 1.10 -32.53
CA GLU A 182 -6.03 2.08 -33.61
C GLU A 182 -4.53 2.15 -33.99
N LEU A 183 -3.64 2.07 -33.00
CA LEU A 183 -2.21 1.96 -33.25
C LEU A 183 -1.87 0.66 -33.98
N ARG A 184 -2.45 -0.48 -33.57
CA ARG A 184 -2.21 -1.78 -34.22
C ARG A 184 -2.81 -1.89 -35.62
N ASN A 185 -4.02 -1.39 -35.78
CA ASN A 185 -4.79 -1.57 -37.00
C ASN A 185 -4.62 -0.41 -38.00
N ARG A 186 -4.00 0.73 -37.59
CA ARG A 186 -3.76 1.93 -38.44
C ARG A 186 -5.02 2.47 -39.06
N SER A 187 -6.15 2.33 -38.41
CA SER A 187 -7.46 2.61 -38.98
C SER A 187 -7.96 4.03 -38.72
N GLU A 188 -7.37 4.75 -37.75
CA GLU A 188 -7.82 6.06 -37.30
C GLU A 188 -6.64 6.97 -36.98
N ALA A 189 -6.88 8.29 -36.92
CA ALA A 189 -5.91 9.26 -36.43
C ALA A 189 -5.59 8.96 -34.94
N ILE A 190 -4.30 8.85 -34.65
CA ILE A 190 -3.79 8.62 -33.30
C ILE A 190 -3.93 9.91 -32.52
N ASP A 191 -4.51 9.84 -31.34
CA ASP A 191 -4.61 10.95 -30.39
C ASP A 191 -4.25 10.51 -28.96
N VAL A 192 -4.37 11.41 -27.99
CA VAL A 192 -4.05 11.17 -26.58
C VAL A 192 -4.79 9.97 -25.97
N ARG A 193 -5.89 9.51 -26.60
CA ARG A 193 -6.67 8.34 -26.15
C ARG A 193 -5.97 7.01 -26.41
N SER A 194 -4.95 7.02 -27.27
CA SER A 194 -4.05 5.85 -27.43
C SER A 194 -3.24 5.59 -26.18
N ASP A 195 -2.67 6.63 -25.57
CA ASP A 195 -1.98 6.51 -24.29
C ASP A 195 -2.94 6.12 -23.15
N ILE A 196 -4.19 6.63 -23.18
CA ILE A 196 -5.22 6.25 -22.18
C ILE A 196 -5.49 4.74 -22.22
N TYR A 197 -5.47 4.12 -23.40
CA TYR A 197 -5.62 2.68 -23.53
C TYR A 197 -4.48 1.95 -22.81
N SER A 198 -3.24 2.33 -23.09
CA SER A 198 -2.05 1.75 -22.47
C SER A 198 -2.04 1.97 -20.95
N VAL A 199 -2.41 3.17 -20.48
CA VAL A 199 -2.59 3.49 -19.05
C VAL A 199 -3.66 2.59 -18.40
N GLY A 200 -4.74 2.28 -19.12
CA GLY A 200 -5.77 1.34 -18.68
C GLY A 200 -5.23 -0.08 -18.45
N LEU A 201 -4.33 -0.54 -19.32
CA LEU A 201 -3.64 -1.82 -19.16
C LEU A 201 -2.65 -1.78 -17.98
N MET A 202 -1.90 -0.68 -17.82
CA MET A 202 -1.05 -0.47 -16.63
C MET A 202 -1.87 -0.47 -15.34
N MET A 203 -3.06 0.14 -15.33
CA MET A 203 -3.96 0.11 -14.17
C MET A 203 -4.36 -1.32 -13.80
N ARG A 204 -4.64 -2.19 -14.78
CA ARG A 204 -4.94 -3.61 -14.54
C ARG A 204 -3.73 -4.34 -13.96
N LEU A 205 -2.55 -4.07 -14.50
CA LEU A 205 -1.30 -4.67 -14.03
C LEU A 205 -1.01 -4.27 -12.57
N ILE A 206 -1.10 -2.98 -12.24
CA ILE A 206 -0.75 -2.42 -10.93
C ILE A 206 -1.78 -2.81 -9.86
N PHE A 207 -3.08 -2.74 -10.18
CA PHE A 207 -4.16 -2.86 -9.20
C PHE A 207 -5.04 -4.09 -9.36
N GLN A 208 -4.78 -4.92 -10.36
CA GLN A 208 -5.59 -6.09 -10.69
C GLN A 208 -7.09 -5.70 -10.88
N ARG A 209 -7.99 -6.30 -10.11
CA ARG A 209 -9.44 -6.07 -10.24
C ARG A 209 -9.96 -4.80 -9.55
N ARG A 210 -9.15 -4.15 -8.71
CA ARG A 210 -9.62 -3.04 -7.85
C ARG A 210 -10.25 -1.88 -8.62
N TYR A 211 -9.74 -1.56 -9.81
CA TYR A 211 -10.23 -0.46 -10.66
C TYR A 211 -10.77 -0.96 -12.00
N SER A 212 -11.32 -2.18 -12.05
CA SER A 212 -11.80 -2.82 -13.28
C SER A 212 -12.74 -1.96 -14.11
N PHE A 213 -13.65 -1.22 -13.49
CA PHE A 213 -14.58 -0.32 -14.20
C PHE A 213 -13.84 0.81 -14.93
N ILE A 214 -12.86 1.46 -14.27
CA ILE A 214 -12.07 2.55 -14.87
C ILE A 214 -11.19 1.98 -15.98
N SER A 215 -10.44 0.90 -15.70
CA SER A 215 -9.54 0.28 -16.67
C SER A 215 -10.30 -0.28 -17.89
N SER A 216 -11.49 -0.84 -17.70
CA SER A 216 -12.32 -1.32 -18.81
C SER A 216 -12.80 -0.18 -19.71
N ARG A 217 -13.10 0.99 -19.15
CA ARG A 217 -13.41 2.18 -19.95
C ARG A 217 -12.17 2.67 -20.71
N CYS A 218 -11.00 2.70 -20.10
CA CYS A 218 -9.77 3.06 -20.79
C CYS A 218 -9.48 2.14 -21.98
N THR A 219 -9.74 0.83 -21.83
CA THR A 219 -9.40 -0.20 -22.82
C THR A 219 -10.55 -0.54 -23.78
N GLN A 220 -11.47 0.38 -24.01
CA GLN A 220 -12.48 0.23 -25.06
C GLN A 220 -11.80 0.23 -26.44
N ALA A 221 -12.30 -0.61 -27.35
CA ALA A 221 -11.76 -0.67 -28.72
C ALA A 221 -11.97 0.66 -29.45
N ASP A 222 -13.15 1.24 -29.31
CA ASP A 222 -13.50 2.55 -29.86
C ASP A 222 -12.92 3.67 -28.96
N PRO A 223 -12.01 4.51 -29.46
CA PRO A 223 -11.42 5.61 -28.72
C PRO A 223 -12.47 6.60 -28.16
N SER A 224 -13.60 6.78 -28.85
CA SER A 224 -14.66 7.70 -28.42
C SER A 224 -15.33 7.28 -27.10
N ARG A 225 -15.28 5.99 -26.77
CA ARG A 225 -15.84 5.42 -25.53
C ARG A 225 -14.88 5.47 -24.36
N ARG A 226 -13.63 5.83 -24.58
CA ARG A 226 -12.63 6.01 -23.54
C ARG A 226 -12.84 7.33 -22.78
N TYR A 227 -11.95 7.66 -21.87
CA TYR A 227 -11.86 9.01 -21.33
C TYR A 227 -11.34 9.95 -22.42
N SER A 228 -11.81 11.21 -22.43
CA SER A 228 -11.42 12.21 -23.42
C SER A 228 -9.94 12.55 -23.36
N ASP A 229 -9.42 12.58 -22.15
CA ASP A 229 -8.05 12.98 -21.83
C ASP A 229 -7.58 12.36 -20.50
N ILE A 230 -6.29 12.52 -20.22
CA ILE A 230 -5.68 11.96 -19.01
C ILE A 230 -6.22 12.62 -17.73
N VAL A 231 -6.66 13.87 -17.80
CA VAL A 231 -7.22 14.60 -16.64
C VAL A 231 -8.58 14.02 -16.26
N ALA A 232 -9.42 13.70 -17.25
CA ALA A 232 -10.69 13.02 -17.03
C ALA A 232 -10.51 11.65 -16.38
N LEU A 233 -9.50 10.89 -16.82
CA LEU A 233 -9.11 9.62 -16.19
C LEU A 233 -8.61 9.81 -14.75
N GLN A 234 -7.74 10.79 -14.52
CA GLN A 234 -7.20 11.11 -13.19
C GLN A 234 -8.32 11.52 -12.22
N ASN A 235 -9.26 12.33 -12.69
CA ASN A 235 -10.43 12.71 -11.90
C ASN A 235 -11.30 11.49 -11.55
N ALA A 236 -11.54 10.58 -12.49
CA ALA A 236 -12.29 9.36 -12.22
C ALA A 236 -11.60 8.46 -11.18
N TRP A 237 -10.28 8.32 -11.28
CA TRP A 237 -9.48 7.57 -10.31
C TRP A 237 -9.49 8.23 -8.93
N ASN A 238 -9.32 9.55 -8.86
CA ASN A 238 -9.33 10.31 -7.61
C ASN A 238 -10.71 10.28 -6.94
N ARG A 239 -11.80 10.44 -7.71
CA ARG A 239 -13.18 10.36 -7.19
C ARG A 239 -13.46 9.01 -6.55
N ARG A 240 -13.05 7.91 -7.18
CA ARG A 240 -13.22 6.58 -6.60
C ARG A 240 -12.46 6.43 -5.29
N ASN A 241 -11.22 6.91 -5.22
CA ASN A 241 -10.45 6.89 -3.99
C ASN A 241 -11.09 7.76 -2.88
N LEU A 242 -11.64 8.92 -3.26
CA LEU A 242 -12.34 9.81 -2.32
C LEU A 242 -13.63 9.17 -1.79
N VAL A 243 -14.44 8.55 -2.65
CA VAL A 243 -15.68 7.86 -2.25
C VAL A 243 -15.39 6.78 -1.21
N TRP A 244 -14.35 5.98 -1.40
CA TRP A 244 -13.96 4.97 -0.41
C TRP A 244 -13.50 5.56 0.91
N LYS A 245 -12.75 6.67 0.88
CA LYS A 245 -12.33 7.39 2.10
C LYS A 245 -13.53 7.96 2.84
N ILE A 246 -14.49 8.56 2.12
CA ILE A 246 -15.73 9.08 2.70
C ILE A 246 -16.58 7.95 3.29
N ALA A 247 -16.76 6.84 2.57
CA ALA A 247 -17.51 5.69 3.05
C ALA A 247 -16.89 5.09 4.33
N ALA A 248 -15.57 4.95 4.38
CA ALA A 248 -14.87 4.50 5.57
C ALA A 248 -15.04 5.48 6.75
N GLY A 249 -14.97 6.80 6.49
CA GLY A 249 -15.23 7.84 7.50
C GLY A 249 -16.66 7.80 8.01
N MET A 250 -17.64 7.64 7.15
CA MET A 250 -19.05 7.50 7.53
C MET A 250 -19.30 6.23 8.38
N LEU A 251 -18.68 5.11 7.99
CA LEU A 251 -18.76 3.87 8.76
C LEU A 251 -18.18 4.06 10.18
N LEU A 252 -17.02 4.70 10.27
CA LEU A 252 -16.42 5.02 11.57
C LEU A 252 -17.33 5.90 12.42
N LEU A 253 -17.92 6.94 11.85
CA LEU A 253 -18.88 7.81 12.55
C LEU A 253 -20.14 7.03 12.99
N ALA A 254 -20.64 6.13 12.16
CA ALA A 254 -21.79 5.28 12.53
C ALA A 254 -21.46 4.36 13.71
N VAL A 255 -20.26 3.77 13.73
CA VAL A 255 -19.81 2.94 14.86
C VAL A 255 -19.67 3.76 16.14
N LEU A 256 -19.08 4.97 16.04
CA LEU A 256 -18.94 5.86 17.20
C LEU A 256 -20.31 6.33 17.72
N SER A 257 -21.25 6.67 16.83
CA SER A 257 -22.60 7.08 17.23
C SER A 257 -23.35 5.92 17.91
N ALA A 258 -23.23 4.70 17.39
CA ALA A 258 -23.82 3.52 18.04
C ALA A 258 -23.23 3.27 19.43
N ALA A 259 -21.92 3.44 19.59
CA ALA A 259 -21.26 3.32 20.90
C ALA A 259 -21.77 4.38 21.91
N ILE A 260 -21.93 5.62 21.45
CA ILE A 260 -22.49 6.71 22.28
C ILE A 260 -23.93 6.39 22.72
N VAL A 261 -24.76 5.89 21.78
CA VAL A 261 -26.15 5.49 22.12
C VAL A 261 -26.18 4.36 23.16
N LEU A 262 -25.30 3.35 22.98
CA LEU A 262 -25.20 2.25 23.96
C LEU A 262 -24.77 2.73 25.34
N LEU A 263 -23.79 3.64 25.40
CA LEU A 263 -23.34 4.25 26.64
C LEU A 263 -24.48 5.07 27.30
N TYR A 264 -25.22 5.84 26.51
CA TYR A 264 -26.37 6.61 26.99
C TYR A 264 -27.48 5.70 27.52
N MET A 265 -27.82 4.62 26.82
CA MET A 265 -28.81 3.63 27.29
C MET A 265 -28.35 2.94 28.57
N ARG A 266 -27.07 2.64 28.70
CA ARG A 266 -26.48 2.07 29.93
C ARG A 266 -26.62 3.06 31.09
N GLN A 267 -26.31 4.33 30.85
CA GLN A 267 -26.45 5.38 31.88
C GLN A 267 -27.89 5.57 32.31
N GLN A 268 -28.86 5.54 31.41
CA GLN A 268 -30.29 5.61 31.73
C GLN A 268 -30.77 4.41 32.60
N ARG A 269 -30.29 3.19 32.27
CA ARG A 269 -30.60 2.02 33.13
C ARG A 269 -30.08 2.20 34.53
N ILE A 270 -28.85 2.64 34.69
CA ILE A 270 -28.27 2.89 36.03
C ILE A 270 -29.06 3.96 36.77
N GLN A 271 -29.50 5.03 36.12
CA GLN A 271 -30.31 6.07 36.70
C GLN A 271 -31.70 5.54 37.16
N SER A 272 -32.37 4.77 36.31
CA SER A 272 -33.66 4.19 36.62
C SER A 272 -33.58 3.19 37.79
N GLU A 273 -32.52 2.40 37.90
CA GLU A 273 -32.28 1.50 39.03
C GLU A 273 -31.99 2.27 40.33
N THR A 274 -31.24 3.37 40.25
CA THR A 274 -30.98 4.23 41.42
C THR A 274 -32.24 4.95 41.90
N GLU A 275 -33.08 5.49 40.99
CA GLU A 275 -34.35 6.12 41.32
C GLU A 275 -35.34 5.12 41.95
N ALA A 276 -35.42 3.89 41.40
CA ALA A 276 -36.23 2.84 41.99
C ALA A 276 -35.79 2.48 43.42
N SER A 277 -34.47 2.43 43.64
CA SER A 277 -33.89 2.16 44.96
C SER A 277 -34.18 3.30 45.95
N VAL A 278 -34.08 4.55 45.51
CA VAL A 278 -34.43 5.72 46.35
C VAL A 278 -35.91 5.72 46.73
N GLN A 279 -36.79 5.46 45.73
CA GLN A 279 -38.22 5.36 46.00
C GLN A 279 -38.59 4.22 46.97
N TYR A 280 -37.88 3.08 46.85
CA TYR A 280 -38.06 1.97 47.80
C TYR A 280 -37.65 2.37 49.22
N ILE A 281 -36.50 3.02 49.37
CA ILE A 281 -36.02 3.52 50.66
C ILE A 281 -37.02 4.54 51.27
N GLU A 282 -37.53 5.48 50.46
CA GLU A 282 -38.52 6.43 50.90
C GLU A 282 -39.86 5.76 51.37
N ARG A 283 -40.36 4.76 50.64
CA ARG A 283 -41.53 3.98 51.00
C ARG A 283 -41.30 3.22 52.28
N MET A 284 -40.15 2.64 52.50
CA MET A 284 -39.78 1.95 53.73
C MET A 284 -39.67 2.93 54.90
N LYS A 285 -39.06 4.12 54.64
CA LYS A 285 -39.01 5.18 55.69
C LYS A 285 -40.40 5.65 56.14
N ARG A 286 -41.34 5.89 55.19
CA ARG A 286 -42.74 6.25 55.52
C ARG A 286 -43.48 5.12 56.27
N LYS A 287 -43.22 3.84 55.91
CA LYS A 287 -43.79 2.70 56.64
C LYS A 287 -43.25 2.65 58.05
N VAL A 288 -41.97 2.84 58.27
CA VAL A 288 -41.34 2.88 59.58
C VAL A 288 -41.89 4.05 60.44
N GLU A 289 -42.00 5.25 59.79
CA GLU A 289 -42.60 6.42 60.47
C GLU A 289 -44.08 6.18 60.87
N ALA A 290 -44.86 5.52 59.98
CA ALA A 290 -46.24 5.18 60.23
C ALA A 290 -46.40 4.08 61.31
N GLU A 291 -45.50 3.11 61.40
CA GLU A 291 -45.46 2.10 62.45
C GLU A 291 -44.93 2.66 63.78
N SER A 292 -43.96 3.59 63.71
CA SER A 292 -43.46 4.26 64.95
C SER A 292 -44.51 5.11 65.67
N MET A 293 -45.45 5.65 64.91
CA MET A 293 -46.59 6.35 65.51
C MET A 293 -47.65 5.43 66.20
N LYS A 294 -47.54 4.11 65.96
CA LYS A 294 -48.53 3.12 66.48
C LYS A 294 -48.03 2.23 67.58
N ALA A 295 -46.74 2.26 67.96
CA ALA A 295 -46.24 1.31 69.00
C ALA A 295 -45.14 1.92 69.88
N ASP A 296 -45.29 1.77 71.23
CA ASP A 296 -44.27 2.09 72.24
C ASP A 296 -43.06 1.16 72.31
N SER A 297 -42.80 0.44 71.21
CA SER A 297 -41.62 -0.48 71.03
C SER A 297 -40.66 -0.08 69.89
N THR A 298 -40.58 1.22 69.65
CA THR A 298 -39.90 1.79 68.46
C THR A 298 -38.38 1.65 68.42
N GLN A 299 -37.73 1.46 69.55
CA GLN A 299 -36.25 1.41 69.61
C GLN A 299 -35.69 0.17 68.92
N ASN A 300 -36.33 -0.99 69.09
CA ASN A 300 -35.81 -2.25 68.44
C ASN A 300 -36.04 -2.33 66.94
N ILE A 301 -37.09 -1.67 66.40
CA ILE A 301 -37.35 -1.65 64.96
C ILE A 301 -36.42 -0.67 64.25
N LEU A 302 -36.16 0.50 64.89
CA LEU A 302 -35.24 1.51 64.35
C LEU A 302 -33.80 0.95 64.22
N ASP A 303 -33.32 0.21 65.22
CA ASP A 303 -32.02 -0.42 65.24
C ASP A 303 -31.91 -1.52 64.17
N LYS A 304 -32.98 -2.27 63.92
CA LYS A 304 -33.00 -3.30 62.89
C LYS A 304 -32.98 -2.71 61.49
N VAL A 305 -33.78 -1.66 61.22
CA VAL A 305 -33.80 -0.97 59.93
C VAL A 305 -32.45 -0.26 59.61
N ARG A 306 -31.80 0.29 60.65
CA ARG A 306 -30.52 0.91 60.60
C ARG A 306 -29.43 -0.13 60.23
N THR A 307 -29.47 -1.30 60.86
CA THR A 307 -28.60 -2.41 60.64
C THR A 307 -28.76 -2.96 59.19
N ASP A 308 -30.02 -3.10 58.74
CA ASP A 308 -30.34 -3.57 57.39
C ASP A 308 -29.90 -2.54 56.32
N ALA A 309 -30.08 -1.24 56.59
CA ALA A 309 -29.62 -0.17 55.68
C ALA A 309 -28.06 -0.07 55.60
N GLU A 310 -27.40 -0.26 56.74
CA GLU A 310 -25.92 -0.33 56.77
C GLU A 310 -25.40 -1.59 56.10
N PHE A 311 -26.07 -2.71 56.22
CA PHE A 311 -25.76 -3.94 55.52
C PHE A 311 -25.89 -3.77 53.99
N LEU A 312 -27.01 -3.21 53.52
CA LEU A 312 -27.23 -2.95 52.07
C LEU A 312 -26.24 -1.94 51.49
N ARG A 313 -25.85 -0.92 52.30
CA ARG A 313 -24.77 0.00 51.86
C ARG A 313 -23.44 -0.70 51.72
N LYS A 314 -23.06 -1.51 52.70
CA LYS A 314 -21.82 -2.29 52.63
C LYS A 314 -21.81 -3.25 51.43
N GLU A 315 -22.93 -3.94 51.21
CA GLU A 315 -23.05 -4.86 50.07
C GLU A 315 -22.95 -4.13 48.71
N ARG A 316 -23.59 -2.94 48.60
CA ARG A 316 -23.47 -2.10 47.42
C ARG A 316 -22.04 -1.59 47.19
N ASP A 317 -21.41 -1.09 48.26
CA ASP A 317 -20.06 -0.54 48.18
C ASP A 317 -19.04 -1.65 47.88
N GLN A 318 -19.27 -2.86 48.36
CA GLN A 318 -18.46 -4.04 48.04
C GLN A 318 -18.63 -4.47 46.55
N ARG A 319 -19.86 -4.49 46.04
CA ARG A 319 -20.12 -4.76 44.63
C ARG A 319 -19.47 -3.73 43.71
N LEU A 320 -19.54 -2.45 44.08
CA LEU A 320 -18.89 -1.36 43.34
C LEU A 320 -17.34 -1.50 43.31
N LEU A 321 -16.77 -1.93 44.45
CA LEU A 321 -15.35 -2.22 44.55
C LEU A 321 -14.96 -3.39 43.66
N GLU A 322 -15.73 -4.50 43.73
CA GLU A 322 -15.53 -5.68 42.90
C GLU A 322 -15.66 -5.38 41.39
N GLU A 323 -16.65 -4.54 40.98
CA GLU A 323 -16.82 -4.10 39.59
C GLU A 323 -15.63 -3.25 39.11
N ASN A 324 -15.15 -2.32 39.96
CA ASN A 324 -13.98 -1.50 39.63
C ASN A 324 -12.68 -2.34 39.52
N GLU A 325 -12.52 -3.29 40.45
CA GLU A 325 -11.38 -4.23 40.40
C GLU A 325 -11.43 -5.11 39.14
N ARG A 326 -12.61 -5.61 38.77
CA ARG A 326 -12.81 -6.36 37.52
C ARG A 326 -12.51 -5.50 36.30
N ALA A 327 -12.99 -4.27 36.26
CA ALA A 327 -12.75 -3.35 35.16
C ALA A 327 -11.24 -3.05 34.99
N ALA A 328 -10.56 -2.80 36.12
CA ALA A 328 -9.10 -2.61 36.12
C ALA A 328 -8.36 -3.86 35.70
N GLN A 329 -8.78 -5.02 36.15
CA GLN A 329 -8.21 -6.31 35.77
C GLN A 329 -8.43 -6.61 34.26
N CYS A 330 -9.65 -6.36 33.74
CA CYS A 330 -9.97 -6.46 32.31
C CYS A 330 -9.06 -5.57 31.49
N SER A 331 -8.90 -4.31 31.86
CA SER A 331 -8.07 -3.34 31.16
C SER A 331 -6.61 -3.79 31.11
N LEU A 332 -6.06 -4.16 32.27
CA LEU A 332 -4.66 -4.61 32.38
C LEU A 332 -4.39 -5.89 31.59
N LEU A 333 -5.27 -6.88 31.70
CA LEU A 333 -5.10 -8.17 31.02
C LEU A 333 -5.32 -8.04 29.52
N SER A 334 -6.28 -7.22 29.10
CA SER A 334 -6.51 -6.91 27.68
C SER A 334 -5.30 -6.22 27.06
N GLN A 335 -4.71 -5.26 27.75
CA GLN A 335 -3.48 -4.59 27.28
C GLN A 335 -2.30 -5.54 27.19
N LYS A 336 -2.12 -6.44 28.15
CA LYS A 336 -1.08 -7.49 28.11
C LYS A 336 -1.31 -8.44 26.93
N ALA A 337 -2.56 -8.86 26.71
CA ALA A 337 -2.94 -9.74 25.62
C ALA A 337 -2.67 -9.11 24.24
N VAL A 338 -3.06 -7.85 24.04
CA VAL A 338 -2.77 -7.10 22.81
C VAL A 338 -1.26 -6.95 22.59
N THR A 339 -0.51 -6.56 23.61
CA THR A 339 0.96 -6.43 23.53
C THR A 339 1.63 -7.76 23.18
N TYR A 340 1.14 -8.87 23.70
CA TYR A 340 1.64 -10.19 23.36
C TYR A 340 1.39 -10.52 21.88
N VAL A 341 0.17 -10.32 21.40
CA VAL A 341 -0.21 -10.58 20.00
C VAL A 341 0.64 -9.73 19.04
N GLU A 342 0.84 -8.46 19.36
CA GLU A 342 1.68 -7.56 18.54
C GLU A 342 3.15 -7.99 18.55
N LYS A 343 3.67 -8.43 19.69
CA LYS A 343 5.04 -8.96 19.79
C LYS A 343 5.19 -10.25 18.99
N ALA A 344 4.24 -11.18 19.11
CA ALA A 344 4.23 -12.43 18.35
C ALA A 344 4.15 -12.16 16.84
N TYR A 345 3.30 -11.21 16.43
CA TYR A 345 3.21 -10.76 15.04
C TYR A 345 4.53 -10.20 14.52
N ARG A 346 5.16 -9.28 15.25
CA ARG A 346 6.45 -8.68 14.84
C ARG A 346 7.54 -9.73 14.67
N LEU A 347 7.65 -10.67 15.61
CA LEU A 347 8.61 -11.77 15.55
C LEU A 347 8.35 -12.66 14.32
N SER A 348 7.11 -13.02 14.07
CA SER A 348 6.73 -13.87 12.93
C SER A 348 6.90 -13.13 11.60
N ALA A 349 6.53 -11.86 11.51
CA ALA A 349 6.66 -11.05 10.30
C ALA A 349 8.13 -10.75 9.95
N ASP A 350 8.98 -10.45 10.95
CA ASP A 350 10.40 -10.23 10.75
C ASP A 350 11.11 -11.52 10.35
N SER A 351 10.74 -12.64 10.94
CA SER A 351 11.25 -13.96 10.58
C SER A 351 10.82 -14.36 9.16
N LEU A 352 9.56 -14.15 8.80
CA LEU A 352 9.03 -14.44 7.49
C LEU A 352 9.71 -13.63 6.37
N SER A 353 10.12 -12.39 6.66
CA SER A 353 10.83 -11.54 5.68
C SER A 353 12.28 -11.99 5.42
N LYS A 354 12.86 -12.78 6.30
CA LYS A 354 14.27 -13.23 6.26
C LYS A 354 14.43 -14.68 5.80
N VAL A 355 13.36 -15.45 5.79
CA VAL A 355 13.37 -16.87 5.42
C VAL A 355 12.94 -16.98 3.95
N PRO A 356 13.67 -17.76 3.11
CA PRO A 356 13.23 -18.07 1.76
C PRO A 356 11.83 -18.68 1.77
N TYR A 357 11.02 -18.32 0.78
CA TYR A 357 9.67 -18.87 0.63
C TYR A 357 9.77 -20.39 0.35
N CYS A 358 9.42 -21.17 1.36
CA CYS A 358 9.35 -22.63 1.33
C CYS A 358 8.22 -23.03 2.28
N ASP A 359 7.97 -24.32 2.41
CA ASP A 359 7.03 -24.89 3.40
C ASP A 359 7.24 -24.31 4.81
N PHE A 360 8.43 -23.81 5.07
CA PHE A 360 8.79 -23.19 6.33
C PHE A 360 8.18 -21.80 6.52
N GLY A 361 8.07 -20.98 5.47
CA GLY A 361 7.35 -19.69 5.52
C GLY A 361 5.87 -19.90 5.87
N TYR A 362 5.24 -20.94 5.31
CA TYR A 362 3.89 -21.35 5.68
C TYR A 362 3.80 -21.75 7.16
N ASN A 363 4.78 -22.49 7.66
CA ASN A 363 4.85 -22.90 9.06
C ASN A 363 5.00 -21.70 10.02
N TYR A 364 5.65 -20.61 9.63
CA TYR A 364 5.71 -19.39 10.45
C TYR A 364 4.35 -18.72 10.61
N VAL A 365 3.56 -18.62 9.53
CA VAL A 365 2.20 -18.11 9.58
C VAL A 365 1.31 -19.00 10.45
N PHE A 366 1.47 -20.32 10.32
CA PHE A 366 0.73 -21.30 11.11
C PHE A 366 1.13 -21.29 12.59
N ASN A 367 2.41 -21.12 12.89
CA ASN A 367 2.90 -21.06 14.25
C ASN A 367 2.57 -19.76 14.97
N TYR A 368 2.35 -18.67 14.27
CA TYR A 368 1.74 -17.48 14.85
C TYR A 368 0.38 -17.79 15.49
N SER A 369 -0.48 -18.56 14.79
CA SER A 369 -1.75 -19.05 15.34
C SER A 369 -1.55 -19.98 16.56
N ARG A 370 -0.49 -20.77 16.53
CA ARG A 370 -0.14 -21.67 17.63
C ARG A 370 0.33 -20.94 18.88
N LEU A 371 1.08 -19.86 18.71
CA LEU A 371 1.43 -18.94 19.81
C LEU A 371 0.20 -18.32 20.47
N HIS A 372 -0.82 -18.00 19.65
CA HIS A 372 -2.13 -17.59 20.15
C HIS A 372 -2.73 -18.65 21.07
N ASP A 373 -2.78 -19.92 20.67
CA ASP A 373 -3.37 -20.99 21.46
C ASP A 373 -2.61 -21.25 22.75
N ILE A 374 -1.27 -21.15 22.72
CA ILE A 374 -0.42 -21.31 23.90
C ILE A 374 -0.72 -20.20 24.91
N TYR A 375 -0.77 -18.94 24.47
CA TYR A 375 -1.08 -17.81 25.35
C TYR A 375 -2.51 -17.92 25.91
N TYR A 376 -3.47 -18.28 25.05
CA TYR A 376 -4.85 -18.47 25.47
C TYR A 376 -4.96 -19.49 26.59
N ARG A 377 -4.33 -20.66 26.44
CA ARG A 377 -4.38 -21.73 27.46
C ARG A 377 -3.62 -21.37 28.74
N LYS A 378 -2.50 -20.66 28.62
CA LYS A 378 -1.62 -20.38 29.75
C LYS A 378 -2.03 -19.16 30.54
N GLU A 379 -2.49 -18.12 29.88
CA GLU A 379 -2.72 -16.81 30.50
C GLU A 379 -4.20 -16.41 30.54
N ILE A 380 -5.02 -16.78 29.54
CA ILE A 380 -6.43 -16.38 29.47
C ILE A 380 -7.35 -17.42 30.13
N LEU A 381 -7.19 -18.69 29.77
CA LEU A 381 -8.05 -19.75 30.29
C LEU A 381 -8.01 -19.87 31.82
N PRO A 382 -6.88 -19.67 32.52
CA PRO A 382 -6.81 -19.73 33.98
C PRO A 382 -7.47 -18.54 34.71
N ILE A 383 -7.91 -17.49 34.01
CA ILE A 383 -8.59 -16.37 34.64
C ILE A 383 -9.87 -16.89 35.28
N ALA A 384 -9.96 -16.75 36.63
CA ALA A 384 -11.04 -17.31 37.41
C ALA A 384 -12.40 -16.62 37.16
N ASP A 385 -12.39 -15.29 36.99
CA ASP A 385 -13.60 -14.53 36.70
C ASP A 385 -14.02 -14.71 35.25
N GLU A 386 -15.18 -15.29 35.00
CA GLU A 386 -15.70 -15.63 33.68
C GLU A 386 -16.00 -14.40 32.82
N GLN A 387 -16.43 -13.29 33.39
CA GLN A 387 -16.70 -12.05 32.67
C GLN A 387 -15.40 -11.41 32.21
N VAL A 388 -14.41 -11.33 33.10
CA VAL A 388 -13.06 -10.85 32.78
C VAL A 388 -12.42 -11.74 31.72
N ARG A 389 -12.52 -13.05 31.88
CA ARG A 389 -11.98 -14.02 30.91
C ARG A 389 -12.61 -13.87 29.54
N SER A 390 -13.94 -13.72 29.46
CA SER A 390 -14.67 -13.55 28.21
C SER A 390 -14.26 -12.26 27.49
N HIS A 391 -14.18 -11.16 28.22
CA HIS A 391 -13.76 -9.86 27.65
C HIS A 391 -12.31 -9.89 27.14
N VAL A 392 -11.38 -10.39 27.94
CA VAL A 392 -9.97 -10.51 27.54
C VAL A 392 -9.80 -11.43 26.35
N LYS A 393 -10.56 -12.53 26.28
CA LYS A 393 -10.59 -13.46 25.13
C LYS A 393 -11.06 -12.76 23.87
N GLU A 394 -12.12 -11.96 23.95
CA GLU A 394 -12.68 -11.22 22.80
C GLU A 394 -11.64 -10.22 22.25
N VAL A 395 -11.07 -9.37 23.09
CA VAL A 395 -10.04 -8.38 22.69
C VAL A 395 -8.82 -9.08 22.10
N PHE A 396 -8.35 -10.16 22.73
CA PHE A 396 -7.23 -10.96 22.26
C PHE A 396 -7.50 -11.58 20.90
N SER A 397 -8.68 -12.18 20.70
CA SER A 397 -9.06 -12.85 19.45
C SER A 397 -9.25 -11.87 18.31
N LEU A 398 -9.85 -10.70 18.56
CA LEU A 398 -9.99 -9.64 17.56
C LEU A 398 -8.63 -9.16 17.06
N LYS A 399 -7.71 -8.87 17.97
CA LYS A 399 -6.36 -8.41 17.63
C LYS A 399 -5.56 -9.50 16.91
N HIS A 400 -5.68 -10.75 17.34
CA HIS A 400 -5.07 -11.89 16.68
C HIS A 400 -5.56 -12.02 15.23
N TYR A 401 -6.88 -11.97 15.03
CA TYR A 401 -7.48 -12.11 13.69
C TYR A 401 -7.02 -11.00 12.74
N GLU A 402 -6.99 -9.75 13.22
CA GLU A 402 -6.49 -8.61 12.46
C GLU A 402 -5.06 -8.83 11.95
N LEU A 403 -4.15 -9.19 12.86
CA LEU A 403 -2.73 -9.34 12.53
C LEU A 403 -2.43 -10.65 11.78
N PHE A 404 -3.16 -11.73 12.05
CA PHE A 404 -3.06 -12.99 11.32
C PHE A 404 -3.45 -12.82 9.85
N LYS A 405 -4.49 -12.06 9.58
CA LYS A 405 -4.93 -11.75 8.21
C LYS A 405 -3.83 -11.03 7.44
N VAL A 406 -3.20 -10.02 8.04
CA VAL A 406 -2.08 -9.29 7.42
C VAL A 406 -0.90 -10.22 7.13
N LEU A 407 -0.59 -11.13 8.06
CA LEU A 407 0.52 -12.08 7.92
C LEU A 407 0.26 -13.10 6.79
N THR A 408 -0.97 -13.62 6.68
CA THR A 408 -1.36 -14.57 5.64
C THR A 408 -1.44 -13.93 4.26
N GLU A 409 -1.92 -12.69 4.16
CA GLU A 409 -1.92 -11.92 2.91
C GLU A 409 -0.50 -11.65 2.42
N LYS A 410 0.42 -11.33 3.32
CA LYS A 410 1.84 -11.14 3.02
C LYS A 410 2.49 -12.42 2.53
N HIS A 411 2.17 -13.57 3.15
CA HIS A 411 2.65 -14.87 2.72
C HIS A 411 2.11 -15.26 1.34
N ALA A 412 0.81 -15.10 1.10
CA ALA A 412 0.16 -15.43 -0.16
C ALA A 412 0.66 -14.59 -1.36
N ALA A 413 1.23 -13.42 -1.09
CA ALA A 413 1.78 -12.54 -2.10
C ALA A 413 3.25 -12.84 -2.45
N MET A 414 3.88 -13.81 -1.81
CA MET A 414 5.25 -14.23 -2.14
C MET A 414 5.27 -15.08 -3.42
N PRO A 415 6.30 -14.93 -4.28
CA PRO A 415 6.38 -15.68 -5.54
C PRO A 415 6.55 -17.18 -5.30
N SER A 416 5.84 -18.00 -6.06
CA SER A 416 5.95 -19.48 -6.01
C SER A 416 7.33 -20.03 -6.42
N SER A 417 8.13 -19.23 -7.12
CA SER A 417 9.49 -19.60 -7.53
C SER A 417 10.50 -19.76 -6.39
N TRP A 418 10.11 -19.41 -5.17
CA TRP A 418 10.92 -19.60 -3.96
C TRP A 418 10.68 -20.94 -3.25
N SER A 419 9.81 -21.78 -3.80
CA SER A 419 9.44 -23.08 -3.22
C SER A 419 10.54 -24.14 -3.22
N ASP A 420 11.67 -23.90 -3.86
CA ASP A 420 12.70 -24.92 -4.14
C ASP A 420 13.91 -24.95 -3.19
N THR A 421 13.92 -24.13 -2.14
CA THR A 421 14.96 -24.26 -1.10
C THR A 421 14.55 -25.31 -0.07
N SER A 422 14.90 -26.55 -0.33
CA SER A 422 14.74 -27.65 0.63
C SER A 422 15.61 -27.41 1.87
N LEU A 423 14.99 -26.97 2.95
CA LEU A 423 15.63 -26.97 4.26
C LEU A 423 15.84 -28.43 4.71
N SER A 424 16.99 -28.74 5.29
CA SER A 424 17.23 -30.02 5.90
C SER A 424 16.28 -30.25 7.09
N SER A 425 16.08 -31.51 7.48
CA SER A 425 15.25 -31.85 8.65
C SER A 425 15.74 -31.18 9.93
N GLU A 426 17.05 -31.01 10.08
CA GLU A 426 17.67 -30.36 11.24
C GLU A 426 17.42 -28.85 11.23
N GLU A 427 17.52 -28.20 10.07
CA GLU A 427 17.19 -26.79 9.90
C GLU A 427 15.70 -26.52 10.21
N LYS A 428 14.80 -27.38 9.72
CA LYS A 428 13.37 -27.29 10.03
C LYS A 428 13.12 -27.36 11.53
N THR A 429 13.71 -28.35 12.20
CA THR A 429 13.57 -28.53 13.65
C THR A 429 14.11 -27.34 14.44
N TYR A 430 15.27 -26.80 14.02
CA TYR A 430 15.85 -25.60 14.64
C TYR A 430 14.92 -24.39 14.55
N TYR A 431 14.40 -24.13 13.36
CA TYR A 431 13.52 -22.99 13.15
C TYR A 431 12.15 -23.14 13.82
N GLU A 432 11.60 -24.35 13.82
CA GLU A 432 10.37 -24.67 14.57
C GLU A 432 10.55 -24.39 16.07
N LYS A 433 11.70 -24.73 16.62
CA LYS A 433 12.03 -24.45 18.02
C LYS A 433 12.13 -22.94 18.28
N LEU A 434 12.78 -22.17 17.39
CA LEU A 434 12.83 -20.70 17.52
C LEU A 434 11.43 -20.09 17.56
N VAL A 435 10.52 -20.58 16.70
CA VAL A 435 9.12 -20.11 16.67
C VAL A 435 8.37 -20.52 17.94
N MET A 436 8.55 -21.75 18.40
CA MET A 436 7.90 -22.24 19.61
C MET A 436 8.33 -21.47 20.86
N ASP A 437 9.61 -21.08 20.91
CA ASP A 437 10.18 -20.30 22.00
C ASP A 437 9.89 -18.78 21.87
N GLY A 438 9.21 -18.35 20.80
CA GLY A 438 8.89 -16.93 20.52
C GLY A 438 10.14 -16.08 20.28
N LEU A 439 11.22 -16.68 19.78
CA LEU A 439 12.49 -16.01 19.54
C LEU A 439 12.55 -15.43 18.12
N PRO A 440 13.26 -14.31 17.90
CA PRO A 440 13.48 -13.76 16.57
C PRO A 440 14.27 -14.72 15.69
N TYR A 441 14.06 -14.63 14.37
CA TYR A 441 14.82 -15.42 13.41
C TYR A 441 16.32 -15.29 13.62
N LYS A 442 17.01 -16.43 13.68
CA LYS A 442 18.46 -16.55 13.65
C LYS A 442 18.84 -17.58 12.59
N PRO A 443 19.89 -17.33 11.78
CA PRO A 443 20.39 -18.32 10.83
C PRO A 443 20.75 -19.63 11.56
N TYR A 444 20.55 -20.74 10.86
CA TYR A 444 20.95 -22.05 11.39
C TYR A 444 22.48 -22.09 11.58
N PRO A 445 22.98 -22.47 12.77
CA PRO A 445 24.41 -22.38 13.06
C PRO A 445 25.30 -23.38 12.30
N GLY A 446 24.70 -24.28 11.52
CA GLY A 446 25.41 -25.32 10.75
C GLY A 446 25.77 -24.92 9.30
N LYS A 447 25.62 -23.66 8.91
CA LYS A 447 26.06 -23.13 7.58
C LYS A 447 27.11 -22.06 7.74
#